data_f4f884450ac7b1bbf77bee67cc297d86
#
_entry.id   f4f884450ac7b1bbf77bee67cc297d86
#
_cell.length_a   1.000
_cell.length_b   1.000
_cell.length_c   1.000
_cell.angle_alpha   90.00
_cell.angle_beta   90.00
_cell.angle_gamma   90.00
#
_symmetry.space_group_name_H-M   'P 1'
#
loop_
_entity.id
_entity.type
_entity.pdbx_description
1 polymer ?
#
loop_
_entity_poly.entity_id
_entity_poly.type
_entity_poly.pdbx_seq_one_letter_code
_entity_poly.pdbx_strand_id
1 'polypeptide(L)'
;MTTCIDHDCKGYGLGYATAWIKLPCGTKKPTTKHRKVYYEATGELPEVVRHKCDNPRCININHLEGGTYEDNMADMYERNRAGDCRNFGAANGRTKLNPCDVAAIRKSYISGSRTHGLNALAKQFSISTSQVHRIVKRVHHVT
;
A
#
# COMPACT_ATOMS: atom_id res chain seq x y z
N MET A 1 -10.97 29.25 0.96
CA MET A 1 -11.07 27.81 1.32
C MET A 1 -11.76 27.72 2.67
N THR A 2 -12.77 26.86 2.80
CA THR A 2 -13.45 26.64 4.08
C THR A 2 -12.54 25.93 5.06
N THR A 3 -12.70 26.19 6.37
CA THR A 3 -11.86 25.59 7.42
C THR A 3 -12.17 24.08 7.57
N CYS A 4 -11.17 23.26 7.86
CA CYS A 4 -11.38 21.86 8.22
C CYS A 4 -12.20 21.77 9.51
N ILE A 5 -13.09 20.80 9.59
CA ILE A 5 -13.83 20.41 10.78
C ILE A 5 -13.34 19.02 11.17
N ASP A 6 -12.56 18.93 12.23
CA ASP A 6 -12.03 17.66 12.68
C ASP A 6 -13.04 16.93 13.58
N HIS A 7 -13.06 15.61 13.50
CA HIS A 7 -13.87 14.81 14.42
C HIS A 7 -13.18 14.67 15.80
N ASP A 8 -13.98 14.61 16.88
CA ASP A 8 -13.50 14.57 18.28
C ASP A 8 -13.05 13.17 18.72
N CYS A 9 -13.17 12.14 17.86
CA CYS A 9 -12.86 10.77 18.22
C CYS A 9 -11.36 10.50 18.18
N LYS A 10 -10.89 9.56 19.03
CA LYS A 10 -9.55 8.99 18.90
C LYS A 10 -9.51 8.17 17.62
N GLY A 11 -8.94 8.72 16.55
CA GLY A 11 -8.80 8.03 15.28
C GLY A 11 -7.88 6.80 15.38
N TYR A 12 -7.90 5.94 14.35
CA TYR A 12 -6.98 4.82 14.17
C TYR A 12 -6.15 5.01 12.88
N GLY A 13 -5.01 4.37 12.81
CA GLY A 13 -4.09 4.49 11.67
C GLY A 13 -3.71 5.94 11.42
N LEU A 14 -4.07 6.45 10.23
CA LEU A 14 -3.79 7.82 9.80
C LEU A 14 -4.70 8.88 10.46
N GLY A 15 -5.58 8.51 11.39
CA GLY A 15 -6.48 9.44 12.08
C GLY A 15 -7.97 9.26 11.76
N TYR A 16 -8.35 8.25 10.98
CA TYR A 16 -9.75 7.96 10.68
C TYR A 16 -10.52 7.47 11.91
N ALA A 17 -11.76 7.93 12.11
CA ALA A 17 -12.64 7.41 13.13
C ALA A 17 -13.67 6.45 12.55
N THR A 18 -13.99 5.38 13.30
CA THR A 18 -15.06 4.45 12.96
C THR A 18 -16.44 5.07 13.18
N ALA A 19 -17.39 4.69 12.37
CA ALA A 19 -18.79 5.06 12.48
C ALA A 19 -19.69 3.94 11.95
N TRP A 20 -21.00 4.08 12.12
CA TRP A 20 -22.01 3.18 11.60
C TRP A 20 -23.04 3.99 10.82
N ILE A 21 -23.41 3.50 9.66
CA ILE A 21 -24.54 4.03 8.87
C ILE A 21 -25.70 3.05 8.97
N LYS A 22 -26.91 3.60 9.02
CA LYS A 22 -28.17 2.84 8.91
C LYS A 22 -28.65 2.98 7.48
N LEU A 23 -28.71 1.86 6.76
CA LEU A 23 -29.23 1.81 5.40
C LEU A 23 -30.78 1.88 5.40
N PRO A 24 -31.42 2.24 4.28
CA PRO A 24 -32.88 2.30 4.18
C PRO A 24 -33.56 0.96 4.51
N CYS A 25 -32.89 -0.16 4.28
CA CYS A 25 -33.37 -1.49 4.66
C CYS A 25 -33.30 -1.78 6.18
N GLY A 26 -32.87 -0.81 7.01
CA GLY A 26 -32.73 -0.96 8.46
C GLY A 26 -31.41 -1.58 8.92
N THR A 27 -30.61 -2.13 8.01
CA THR A 27 -29.31 -2.76 8.33
C THR A 27 -28.28 -1.70 8.71
N LYS A 28 -27.47 -1.99 9.75
CA LYS A 28 -26.32 -1.16 10.12
C LYS A 28 -25.07 -1.65 9.42
N LYS A 29 -24.33 -0.76 8.75
CA LYS A 29 -23.04 -1.05 8.08
C LYS A 29 -21.91 -0.28 8.76
N PRO A 30 -20.79 -0.93 9.11
CA PRO A 30 -19.62 -0.24 9.64
C PRO A 30 -18.98 0.61 8.54
N THR A 31 -18.50 1.77 8.91
CA THR A 31 -17.87 2.72 7.98
C THR A 31 -16.95 3.67 8.76
N THR A 32 -16.37 4.66 8.08
CA THR A 32 -15.62 5.76 8.69
C THR A 32 -16.48 7.01 8.86
N LYS A 33 -16.10 7.89 9.78
CA LYS A 33 -16.92 9.06 10.15
C LYS A 33 -17.12 10.02 8.97
N HIS A 34 -16.08 10.29 8.18
CA HIS A 34 -16.20 11.11 6.97
C HIS A 34 -17.16 10.52 5.92
N ARG A 35 -17.13 9.17 5.70
CA ARG A 35 -18.07 8.51 4.81
C ARG A 35 -19.51 8.56 5.32
N LYS A 36 -19.70 8.48 6.64
CA LYS A 36 -21.01 8.65 7.26
C LYS A 36 -21.57 10.04 6.98
N VAL A 37 -20.78 11.10 7.23
CA VAL A 37 -21.17 12.48 6.98
C VAL A 37 -21.49 12.70 5.50
N TYR A 38 -20.69 12.16 4.59
CA TYR A 38 -20.95 12.21 3.16
C TYR A 38 -22.29 11.55 2.79
N TYR A 39 -22.54 10.34 3.30
CA TYR A 39 -23.80 9.63 3.08
C TYR A 39 -25.02 10.38 3.63
N GLU A 40 -24.91 10.94 4.83
CA GLU A 40 -25.99 11.71 5.47
C GLU A 40 -26.32 13.01 4.70
N ALA A 41 -25.33 13.60 4.04
CA ALA A 41 -25.51 14.84 3.27
C ALA A 41 -25.98 14.59 1.83
N THR A 42 -25.53 13.52 1.17
CA THR A 42 -25.80 13.28 -0.26
C THR A 42 -26.78 12.13 -0.52
N GLY A 43 -26.97 11.24 0.44
CA GLY A 43 -27.71 9.98 0.26
C GLY A 43 -26.93 8.91 -0.51
N GLU A 44 -25.73 9.20 -0.99
CA GLU A 44 -24.92 8.31 -1.82
C GLU A 44 -23.81 7.64 -1.02
N LEU A 45 -23.49 6.39 -1.39
CA LEU A 45 -22.40 5.63 -0.79
C LEU A 45 -21.41 5.18 -1.89
N PRO A 46 -20.54 6.07 -2.37
CA PRO A 46 -19.56 5.75 -3.40
C PRO A 46 -18.53 4.72 -2.91
N GLU A 47 -17.76 4.15 -3.84
CA GLU A 47 -16.69 3.22 -3.50
C GLU A 47 -15.66 3.84 -2.57
N VAL A 48 -15.24 5.06 -2.86
CA VAL A 48 -14.31 5.85 -2.05
C VAL A 48 -14.88 7.23 -1.77
N VAL A 49 -14.68 7.74 -0.55
CA VAL A 49 -14.86 9.17 -0.22
C VAL A 49 -13.48 9.74 0.07
N ARG A 50 -13.08 10.71 -0.73
CA ARG A 50 -11.75 11.35 -0.70
C ARG A 50 -11.79 12.67 0.06
N HIS A 51 -10.65 13.07 0.62
CA HIS A 51 -10.47 14.39 1.23
C HIS A 51 -9.74 15.32 0.25
N LYS A 52 -10.39 16.41 -0.17
CA LYS A 52 -9.74 17.48 -0.95
C LYS A 52 -8.67 18.21 -0.15
N CYS A 53 -8.82 18.24 1.17
CA CYS A 53 -7.91 18.91 2.12
C CYS A 53 -6.78 18.02 2.64
N ASP A 54 -6.70 16.78 2.23
CA ASP A 54 -5.72 15.76 2.68
C ASP A 54 -5.67 15.51 4.20
N ASN A 55 -6.64 16.02 4.95
CA ASN A 55 -6.76 15.80 6.39
C ASN A 55 -7.70 14.61 6.67
N PRO A 56 -7.22 13.45 7.13
CA PRO A 56 -8.03 12.26 7.38
C PRO A 56 -9.02 12.42 8.55
N ARG A 57 -8.82 13.43 9.40
CA ARG A 57 -9.71 13.75 10.51
C ARG A 57 -10.89 14.65 10.10
N CYS A 58 -10.79 15.29 8.94
CA CYS A 58 -11.78 16.24 8.47
C CYS A 58 -13.12 15.56 8.14
N ILE A 59 -14.21 16.14 8.64
CA ILE A 59 -15.58 15.73 8.36
C ILE A 59 -16.40 16.85 7.70
N ASN A 60 -15.74 17.93 7.23
CA ASN A 60 -16.40 19.00 6.50
C ASN A 60 -16.87 18.48 5.13
N ILE A 61 -18.17 18.51 4.86
CA ILE A 61 -18.76 18.00 3.60
C ILE A 61 -18.17 18.69 2.36
N ASN A 62 -17.83 19.97 2.44
CA ASN A 62 -17.24 20.72 1.33
C ASN A 62 -15.82 20.25 0.97
N HIS A 63 -15.18 19.52 1.88
CA HIS A 63 -13.85 18.92 1.70
C HIS A 63 -13.90 17.44 1.31
N LEU A 64 -15.11 16.86 1.24
CA LEU A 64 -15.31 15.46 0.89
C LEU A 64 -15.79 15.34 -0.56
N GLU A 65 -15.33 14.33 -1.24
CA GLU A 65 -15.71 14.01 -2.60
C GLU A 65 -15.85 12.50 -2.78
N GLY A 66 -16.98 12.09 -3.37
CA GLY A 66 -17.19 10.68 -3.76
C GLY A 66 -16.46 10.37 -5.07
N GLY A 67 -16.02 9.14 -5.23
CA GLY A 67 -15.38 8.68 -6.46
C GLY A 67 -15.09 7.19 -6.46
N THR A 68 -14.32 6.77 -7.44
CA THR A 68 -13.85 5.40 -7.64
C THR A 68 -12.46 5.19 -7.03
N TYR A 69 -11.96 3.94 -7.05
CA TYR A 69 -10.58 3.64 -6.70
C TYR A 69 -9.58 4.25 -7.69
N GLU A 70 -9.94 4.30 -8.98
CA GLU A 70 -9.15 4.92 -10.04
C GLU A 70 -8.96 6.42 -9.78
N ASP A 71 -10.02 7.12 -9.43
CA ASP A 71 -9.96 8.54 -9.07
C ASP A 71 -9.04 8.78 -7.87
N ASN A 72 -9.14 7.92 -6.84
CA ASN A 72 -8.28 8.03 -5.67
C ASN A 72 -6.81 7.78 -5.99
N MET A 73 -6.52 6.85 -6.89
CA MET A 73 -5.16 6.60 -7.37
C MET A 73 -4.64 7.78 -8.20
N ALA A 74 -5.46 8.33 -9.10
CA ALA A 74 -5.10 9.51 -9.89
C ALA A 74 -4.74 10.70 -8.97
N ASP A 75 -5.59 11.02 -7.98
CA ASP A 75 -5.32 12.04 -6.97
C ASP A 75 -4.01 11.81 -6.21
N MET A 76 -3.71 10.56 -5.89
CA MET A 76 -2.49 10.20 -5.17
C MET A 76 -1.24 10.53 -5.99
N TYR A 77 -1.27 10.25 -7.31
CA TYR A 77 -0.17 10.55 -8.22
C TYR A 77 -0.08 12.05 -8.50
N GLU A 78 -1.19 12.72 -8.78
CA GLU A 78 -1.24 14.16 -9.08
C GLU A 78 -0.69 14.99 -7.93
N ARG A 79 -1.02 14.60 -6.69
CA ARG A 79 -0.57 15.29 -5.48
C ARG A 79 0.76 14.78 -4.92
N ASN A 80 1.51 13.95 -5.69
CA ASN A 80 2.79 13.35 -5.26
C ASN A 80 2.72 12.65 -3.89
N ARG A 81 1.56 12.07 -3.55
CA ARG A 81 1.36 11.32 -2.30
C ARG A 81 1.65 9.82 -2.46
N ALA A 82 1.86 9.35 -3.67
CA ALA A 82 2.41 8.03 -3.91
C ALA A 82 3.78 8.01 -3.24
N GLY A 83 3.87 7.42 -2.05
CA GLY A 83 5.14 7.14 -1.43
C GLY A 83 6.03 6.42 -2.42
N ASP A 84 7.33 6.63 -2.34
CA ASP A 84 8.26 5.87 -3.18
C ASP A 84 8.17 4.39 -2.81
N CYS A 85 7.17 3.71 -3.40
CA CYS A 85 7.00 2.27 -3.24
C CYS A 85 8.11 1.48 -3.96
N ARG A 86 9.09 2.19 -4.55
CA ARG A 86 10.21 1.61 -5.28
C ARG A 86 11.40 1.27 -4.39
N ASN A 87 11.12 0.81 -3.17
CA ASN A 87 12.14 0.14 -2.35
C ASN A 87 12.41 -1.27 -2.90
N PHE A 88 12.85 -1.33 -4.19
CA PHE A 88 13.27 -2.57 -4.83
C PHE A 88 14.77 -2.78 -4.65
N GLY A 89 15.19 -4.05 -4.67
CA GLY A 89 16.61 -4.38 -4.58
C GLY A 89 17.24 -3.93 -3.26
N ALA A 90 18.41 -3.30 -3.33
CA ALA A 90 19.20 -2.89 -2.18
C ALA A 90 18.54 -1.79 -1.31
N ALA A 91 17.64 -0.98 -1.88
CA ALA A 91 16.90 0.06 -1.14
C ALA A 91 15.78 -0.52 -0.25
N ASN A 92 15.40 -1.78 -0.43
CA ASN A 92 14.43 -2.43 0.44
C ASN A 92 15.11 -2.87 1.74
N GLY A 93 14.75 -2.26 2.87
CA GLY A 93 15.32 -2.59 4.18
C GLY A 93 15.12 -4.04 4.66
N ARG A 94 14.28 -4.84 3.95
CA ARG A 94 14.14 -6.28 4.16
C ARG A 94 15.04 -7.13 3.27
N THR A 95 15.77 -6.50 2.34
CA THR A 95 16.69 -7.20 1.44
C THR A 95 17.94 -7.60 2.20
N LYS A 96 18.21 -8.90 2.27
CA LYS A 96 19.42 -9.46 2.90
C LYS A 96 20.64 -9.49 1.96
N LEU A 97 20.43 -9.29 0.68
CA LEU A 97 21.44 -9.38 -0.36
C LEU A 97 21.76 -8.00 -0.92
N ASN A 98 23.03 -7.72 -1.08
CA ASN A 98 23.50 -6.56 -1.83
C ASN A 98 23.62 -6.89 -3.34
N PRO A 99 23.79 -5.91 -4.22
CA PRO A 99 23.97 -6.14 -5.65
C PRO A 99 25.16 -7.06 -6.00
N CYS A 100 26.23 -7.02 -5.22
CA CYS A 100 27.39 -7.89 -5.41
C CYS A 100 27.05 -9.36 -5.11
N ASP A 101 26.26 -9.63 -4.07
CA ASP A 101 25.78 -10.98 -3.76
C ASP A 101 24.90 -11.54 -4.88
N VAL A 102 24.01 -10.70 -5.43
CA VAL A 102 23.16 -11.10 -6.56
C VAL A 102 24.00 -11.44 -7.80
N ALA A 103 25.03 -10.66 -8.09
CA ALA A 103 25.97 -10.92 -9.18
C ALA A 103 26.77 -12.22 -8.94
N ALA A 104 27.25 -12.43 -7.71
CA ALA A 104 27.99 -13.63 -7.31
C ALA A 104 27.13 -14.90 -7.45
N ILE A 105 25.88 -14.87 -7.00
CA ILE A 105 24.93 -15.97 -7.15
C ILE A 105 24.71 -16.32 -8.64
N ARG A 106 24.51 -15.31 -9.48
CA ARG A 106 24.32 -15.51 -10.94
C ARG A 106 25.55 -16.13 -11.60
N LYS A 107 26.73 -15.66 -11.23
CA LYS A 107 28.02 -16.13 -11.79
C LYS A 107 28.34 -17.54 -11.36
N SER A 108 28.10 -17.90 -10.11
CA SER A 108 28.47 -19.20 -9.54
C SER A 108 27.44 -20.30 -9.75
N TYR A 109 26.22 -19.97 -10.19
CA TYR A 109 25.16 -20.96 -10.33
C TYR A 109 25.45 -22.00 -11.42
N ILE A 110 25.40 -23.28 -11.05
CA ILE A 110 25.50 -24.44 -11.94
C ILE A 110 24.30 -25.37 -11.69
N SER A 111 23.50 -25.61 -12.73
CA SER A 111 22.32 -26.47 -12.62
C SER A 111 22.70 -27.88 -12.26
N GLY A 112 22.01 -28.49 -11.27
CA GLY A 112 22.27 -29.84 -10.79
C GLY A 112 23.53 -30.03 -9.94
N SER A 113 24.33 -28.99 -9.71
CA SER A 113 25.54 -29.07 -8.91
C SER A 113 25.21 -29.18 -7.40
N ARG A 114 25.94 -30.06 -6.69
CA ARG A 114 25.84 -30.21 -5.24
C ARG A 114 26.44 -29.01 -4.49
N THR A 115 27.46 -28.35 -5.06
CA THR A 115 28.21 -27.24 -4.44
C THR A 115 27.80 -25.86 -4.94
N HIS A 116 27.28 -25.74 -6.16
CA HIS A 116 26.90 -24.48 -6.82
C HIS A 116 25.46 -24.52 -7.34
N GLY A 117 24.65 -25.47 -6.88
CA GLY A 117 23.23 -25.57 -7.18
C GLY A 117 22.38 -24.67 -6.28
N LEU A 118 21.07 -24.66 -6.53
CA LEU A 118 20.11 -23.81 -5.79
C LEU A 118 20.23 -23.97 -4.27
N ASN A 119 20.30 -25.20 -3.77
CA ASN A 119 20.35 -25.49 -2.34
C ASN A 119 21.67 -25.04 -1.68
N ALA A 120 22.79 -25.24 -2.36
CA ALA A 120 24.09 -24.81 -1.85
C ALA A 120 24.21 -23.29 -1.76
N LEU A 121 23.82 -22.57 -2.80
CA LEU A 121 23.80 -21.11 -2.83
C LEU A 121 22.79 -20.54 -1.84
N ALA A 122 21.62 -21.15 -1.68
CA ALA A 122 20.64 -20.75 -0.68
C ALA A 122 21.23 -20.80 0.75
N LYS A 123 21.93 -21.86 1.06
CA LYS A 123 22.62 -22.03 2.35
C LYS A 123 23.77 -21.04 2.51
N GLN A 124 24.60 -20.86 1.49
CA GLN A 124 25.76 -19.96 1.50
C GLN A 124 25.37 -18.50 1.74
N PHE A 125 24.28 -18.04 1.08
CA PHE A 125 23.82 -16.64 1.19
C PHE A 125 22.68 -16.45 2.21
N SER A 126 22.33 -17.49 2.99
CA SER A 126 21.27 -17.45 4.03
C SER A 126 19.91 -16.98 3.50
N ILE A 127 19.54 -17.45 2.31
CA ILE A 127 18.28 -17.14 1.63
C ILE A 127 17.54 -18.42 1.23
N SER A 128 16.28 -18.30 0.78
CA SER A 128 15.52 -19.46 0.30
C SER A 128 15.96 -19.92 -1.09
N THR A 129 15.79 -21.21 -1.39
CA THR A 129 16.03 -21.78 -2.72
C THR A 129 15.18 -21.11 -3.81
N SER A 130 13.93 -20.73 -3.46
CA SER A 130 13.03 -19.99 -4.35
C SER A 130 13.59 -18.60 -4.68
N GLN A 131 14.27 -17.96 -3.74
CA GLN A 131 14.92 -16.67 -3.97
C GLN A 131 16.14 -16.81 -4.88
N VAL A 132 16.99 -17.83 -4.68
CA VAL A 132 18.10 -18.13 -5.61
C VAL A 132 17.58 -18.38 -7.02
N HIS A 133 16.51 -19.17 -7.16
CA HIS A 133 15.90 -19.46 -8.46
C HIS A 133 15.41 -18.19 -9.18
N ARG A 134 14.75 -17.26 -8.47
CA ARG A 134 14.34 -15.96 -9.04
C ARG A 134 15.53 -15.12 -9.48
N ILE A 135 16.60 -15.07 -8.69
CA ILE A 135 17.83 -14.35 -9.01
C ILE A 135 18.46 -14.88 -10.29
N VAL A 136 18.57 -16.21 -10.41
CA VAL A 136 19.16 -16.88 -11.57
C VAL A 136 18.31 -16.66 -12.82
N LYS A 137 17.00 -16.78 -12.71
CA LYS A 137 16.06 -16.54 -13.83
C LYS A 137 15.83 -15.06 -14.14
N ARG A 138 16.48 -14.14 -13.43
CA ARG A 138 16.31 -12.67 -13.60
C ARG A 138 14.87 -12.18 -13.44
N VAL A 139 14.02 -12.94 -12.77
CA VAL A 139 12.64 -12.52 -12.49
C VAL A 139 12.67 -11.53 -11.34
N HIS A 140 12.29 -10.28 -11.59
CA HIS A 140 12.18 -9.19 -10.61
C HIS A 140 13.47 -8.65 -9.97
N HIS A 141 14.66 -8.84 -10.57
CA HIS A 141 15.86 -8.09 -10.22
C HIS A 141 16.27 -7.20 -11.39
N VAL A 142 15.65 -6.05 -11.50
CA VAL A 142 16.16 -4.94 -12.31
C VAL A 142 17.29 -4.30 -11.52
N THR A 143 18.46 -4.23 -12.09
CA THR A 143 19.60 -3.43 -11.64
C THR A 143 19.25 -1.95 -11.72
#